data_8fc3ffffc1fd8530084c177aee3a5aed
#
_entry.id   8fc3ffffc1fd8530084c177aee3a5aed
#
_cell.length_a   1.000
_cell.length_b   1.000
_cell.length_c   1.000
_cell.angle_alpha   90.00
_cell.angle_beta   90.00
_cell.angle_gamma   90.00
#
_symmetry.space_group_name_H-M   'P 1'
#
loop_
_entity.id
_entity.type
_entity.pdbx_description
1 polymer ?
#
loop_
_entity_poly.entity_id
_entity_poly.type
_entity_poly.pdbx_seq_one_letter_code
_entity_poly.pdbx_strand_id
1 'polypeptide(L)'
;MNNQVEPQHFEFDAIAEAEVVKAIALYPPGTQMSAVKTLLDIAQRQVGRETGSAWVPRVAMDVVAKLLEVPPIRVYEVATFYFMFNTRPVGKYHLQVCTTTPCWLQGSDDVVAACKKNTGIKHFGETSADGLFTMSEVECLGACVNAPILQVNDDFYEDVDGASTEKLLNALRRGEKPKVGSVTGRQTSAPAGGPTTLLEAPTAAPPPGE
;
A
#
# COMPACT_ATOMS: atom_id res chain seq x y z
N MET A 1 17.68 -6.66 -11.75
CA MET A 1 16.44 -6.86 -12.52
C MET A 1 15.81 -8.15 -12.03
N ASN A 2 14.67 -8.05 -11.35
CA ASN A 2 13.96 -9.23 -10.88
C ASN A 2 13.36 -9.89 -12.13
N ASN A 3 14.00 -10.96 -12.63
CA ASN A 3 13.60 -11.70 -13.82
C ASN A 3 12.43 -12.66 -13.51
N GLN A 4 11.42 -12.19 -12.77
CA GLN A 4 10.20 -12.98 -12.67
C GLN A 4 9.50 -12.91 -14.03
N VAL A 5 9.50 -14.07 -14.67
CA VAL A 5 8.82 -14.27 -15.95
C VAL A 5 7.31 -14.17 -15.69
N GLU A 6 6.59 -13.47 -16.57
CA GLU A 6 5.13 -13.43 -16.54
C GLU A 6 4.58 -14.86 -16.44
N PRO A 7 3.77 -15.20 -15.42
CA PRO A 7 3.22 -16.54 -15.29
C PRO A 7 2.34 -16.89 -16.49
N GLN A 8 2.35 -18.14 -16.89
CA GLN A 8 1.55 -18.62 -18.03
C GLN A 8 0.11 -18.98 -17.61
N HIS A 9 -0.12 -19.10 -16.29
CA HIS A 9 -1.39 -19.50 -15.72
C HIS A 9 -1.64 -18.80 -14.39
N PHE A 10 -2.89 -18.50 -14.12
CA PHE A 10 -3.36 -17.97 -12.84
C PHE A 10 -4.76 -18.51 -12.54
N GLU A 11 -4.96 -19.00 -11.34
CA GLU A 11 -6.27 -19.33 -10.76
C GLU A 11 -6.31 -18.81 -9.33
N PHE A 12 -7.49 -18.40 -8.88
CA PHE A 12 -7.65 -18.04 -7.49
C PHE A 12 -7.55 -19.28 -6.60
N ASP A 13 -6.76 -19.18 -5.52
CA ASP A 13 -6.70 -20.22 -4.48
C ASP A 13 -8.03 -20.24 -3.69
N ALA A 14 -8.27 -21.27 -2.90
CA ALA A 14 -9.52 -21.43 -2.14
C ALA A 14 -9.81 -20.26 -1.20
N ILE A 15 -8.80 -19.57 -0.69
CA ILE A 15 -8.93 -18.39 0.18
C ILE A 15 -9.41 -17.21 -0.65
N ALA A 16 -8.72 -16.93 -1.74
CA ALA A 16 -9.04 -15.84 -2.64
C ALA A 16 -10.39 -16.02 -3.34
N GLU A 17 -10.73 -17.26 -3.73
CA GLU A 17 -12.03 -17.57 -4.35
C GLU A 17 -13.19 -17.23 -3.42
N ALA A 18 -13.09 -17.55 -2.13
CA ALA A 18 -14.11 -17.19 -1.14
C ALA A 18 -14.27 -15.67 -0.99
N GLU A 19 -13.17 -14.90 -1.09
CA GLU A 19 -13.19 -13.44 -1.08
C GLU A 19 -13.79 -12.87 -2.37
N VAL A 20 -13.44 -13.43 -3.53
CA VAL A 20 -13.97 -13.05 -4.85
C VAL A 20 -15.49 -13.20 -4.88
N VAL A 21 -16.02 -14.33 -4.43
CA VAL A 21 -17.47 -14.57 -4.37
C VAL A 21 -18.17 -13.51 -3.51
N LYS A 22 -17.63 -13.22 -2.33
CA LYS A 22 -18.15 -12.17 -1.45
C LYS A 22 -18.12 -10.79 -2.10
N ALA A 23 -16.99 -10.45 -2.76
CA ALA A 23 -16.82 -9.16 -3.39
C ALA A 23 -17.83 -8.92 -4.53
N ILE A 24 -18.06 -9.93 -5.37
CA ILE A 24 -19.03 -9.85 -6.46
C ILE A 24 -20.47 -9.73 -5.91
N ALA A 25 -20.78 -10.46 -4.85
CA ALA A 25 -22.12 -10.47 -4.23
C ALA A 25 -22.52 -9.12 -3.60
N LEU A 26 -21.58 -8.19 -3.39
CA LEU A 26 -21.89 -6.83 -2.90
C LEU A 26 -22.61 -5.97 -3.96
N TYR A 27 -22.60 -6.37 -5.21
CA TYR A 27 -23.14 -5.58 -6.31
C TYR A 27 -24.36 -6.25 -6.94
N PRO A 28 -25.39 -5.47 -7.28
CA PRO A 28 -26.58 -5.99 -7.95
C PRO A 28 -26.26 -6.70 -9.28
N PRO A 29 -27.08 -7.65 -9.73
CA PRO A 29 -26.93 -8.28 -11.05
C PRO A 29 -26.79 -7.26 -12.18
N GLY A 30 -25.81 -7.46 -13.06
CA GLY A 30 -25.50 -6.56 -14.17
C GLY A 30 -24.52 -5.44 -13.82
N THR A 31 -24.10 -5.29 -12.55
CA THR A 31 -23.14 -4.25 -12.12
C THR A 31 -21.83 -4.82 -11.56
N GLN A 32 -21.55 -6.10 -11.80
CA GLN A 32 -20.41 -6.83 -11.24
C GLN A 32 -19.05 -6.21 -11.59
N MET A 33 -18.96 -5.43 -12.69
CA MET A 33 -17.75 -4.68 -13.03
C MET A 33 -17.29 -3.77 -11.89
N SER A 34 -18.17 -3.34 -11.00
CA SER A 34 -17.83 -2.52 -9.83
C SER A 34 -16.91 -3.25 -8.84
N ALA A 35 -16.85 -4.59 -8.86
CA ALA A 35 -15.95 -5.38 -8.04
C ALA A 35 -14.50 -5.43 -8.58
N VAL A 36 -14.21 -4.90 -9.76
CA VAL A 36 -12.93 -5.03 -10.46
C VAL A 36 -11.72 -4.66 -9.57
N LYS A 37 -11.79 -3.56 -8.83
CA LYS A 37 -10.69 -3.15 -7.94
C LYS A 37 -10.44 -4.15 -6.82
N THR A 38 -11.52 -4.65 -6.22
CA THR A 38 -11.42 -5.65 -5.14
C THR A 38 -10.84 -6.96 -5.67
N LEU A 39 -11.26 -7.41 -6.86
CA LEU A 39 -10.73 -8.63 -7.45
C LEU A 39 -9.25 -8.50 -7.84
N LEU A 40 -8.84 -7.34 -8.35
CA LEU A 40 -7.42 -7.04 -8.63
C LEU A 40 -6.57 -7.03 -7.35
N ASP A 41 -7.09 -6.47 -6.24
CA ASP A 41 -6.40 -6.47 -4.95
C ASP A 41 -6.26 -7.90 -4.40
N ILE A 42 -7.32 -8.70 -4.46
CA ILE A 42 -7.29 -10.12 -4.07
C ILE A 42 -6.23 -10.88 -4.90
N ALA A 43 -6.19 -10.67 -6.22
CA ALA A 43 -5.20 -11.30 -7.09
C ALA A 43 -3.76 -10.86 -6.72
N GLN A 44 -3.53 -9.57 -6.51
CA GLN A 44 -2.24 -9.02 -6.11
C GLN A 44 -1.76 -9.62 -4.78
N ARG A 45 -2.66 -9.72 -3.80
CA ARG A 45 -2.37 -10.31 -2.48
C ARG A 45 -2.08 -11.79 -2.56
N GLN A 46 -2.81 -12.54 -3.40
CA GLN A 46 -2.51 -13.96 -3.63
C GLN A 46 -1.11 -14.13 -4.21
N VAL A 47 -0.79 -13.41 -5.30
CA VAL A 47 0.56 -13.48 -5.90
C VAL A 47 1.63 -13.08 -4.89
N GLY A 48 1.36 -12.09 -4.05
CA GLY A 48 2.25 -11.69 -2.95
C GLY A 48 2.48 -12.80 -1.93
N ARG A 49 1.44 -13.56 -1.57
CA ARG A 49 1.57 -14.72 -0.65
C ARG A 49 2.39 -15.85 -1.27
N GLU A 50 2.19 -16.12 -2.54
CA GLU A 50 2.84 -17.23 -3.26
C GLU A 50 4.30 -16.96 -3.61
N THR A 51 4.61 -15.73 -3.98
CA THR A 51 5.92 -15.37 -4.57
C THR A 51 6.78 -14.46 -3.71
N GLY A 52 6.20 -13.84 -2.68
CA GLY A 52 6.84 -12.77 -1.91
C GLY A 52 6.87 -11.42 -2.62
N SER A 53 6.25 -11.31 -3.80
CA SER A 53 6.18 -10.10 -4.63
C SER A 53 4.71 -9.81 -4.96
N ALA A 54 4.15 -8.75 -4.40
CA ALA A 54 2.74 -8.40 -4.60
C ALA A 54 2.55 -7.59 -5.88
N TRP A 55 2.09 -8.23 -6.94
CA TRP A 55 1.80 -7.61 -8.23
C TRP A 55 0.67 -8.34 -8.95
N VAL A 56 0.09 -7.72 -9.99
CA VAL A 56 -1.00 -8.30 -10.78
C VAL A 56 -0.47 -8.74 -12.15
N PRO A 57 -0.23 -10.03 -12.38
CA PRO A 57 0.15 -10.57 -13.69
C PRO A 57 -0.95 -10.35 -14.73
N ARG A 58 -0.58 -10.26 -15.99
CA ARG A 58 -1.53 -10.12 -17.10
C ARG A 58 -2.57 -11.23 -17.12
N VAL A 59 -2.13 -12.47 -16.90
CA VAL A 59 -3.05 -13.62 -16.83
C VAL A 59 -4.07 -13.52 -15.70
N ALA A 60 -3.73 -12.89 -14.57
CA ALA A 60 -4.68 -12.64 -13.49
C ALA A 60 -5.73 -11.60 -13.89
N MET A 61 -5.34 -10.55 -14.64
CA MET A 61 -6.27 -9.56 -15.19
C MET A 61 -7.28 -10.23 -16.16
N ASP A 62 -6.80 -11.16 -16.98
CA ASP A 62 -7.64 -11.91 -17.92
C ASP A 62 -8.65 -12.82 -17.19
N VAL A 63 -8.24 -13.45 -16.07
CA VAL A 63 -9.14 -14.23 -15.20
C VAL A 63 -10.19 -13.33 -14.56
N VAL A 64 -9.81 -12.18 -14.03
CA VAL A 64 -10.74 -11.18 -13.48
C VAL A 64 -11.74 -10.72 -14.54
N ALA A 65 -11.28 -10.43 -15.75
CA ALA A 65 -12.15 -10.03 -16.86
C ALA A 65 -13.20 -11.10 -17.20
N LYS A 66 -12.78 -12.36 -17.23
CA LYS A 66 -13.64 -13.51 -17.48
C LYS A 66 -14.70 -13.66 -16.39
N LEU A 67 -14.31 -13.52 -15.11
CA LEU A 67 -15.24 -13.62 -13.98
C LEU A 67 -16.28 -12.49 -13.97
N LEU A 68 -15.89 -11.31 -14.41
CA LEU A 68 -16.78 -10.14 -14.47
C LEU A 68 -17.55 -10.02 -15.79
N GLU A 69 -17.33 -10.95 -16.73
CA GLU A 69 -17.92 -10.97 -18.08
C GLU A 69 -17.69 -9.66 -18.87
N VAL A 70 -16.48 -9.11 -18.77
CA VAL A 70 -16.08 -7.86 -19.46
C VAL A 70 -14.88 -8.10 -20.36
N PRO A 71 -14.68 -7.25 -21.40
CA PRO A 71 -13.47 -7.31 -22.20
C PRO A 71 -12.21 -7.12 -21.34
N PRO A 72 -11.12 -7.90 -21.56
CA PRO A 72 -9.88 -7.81 -20.78
C PRO A 72 -9.30 -6.39 -20.67
N ILE A 73 -9.46 -5.59 -21.72
CA ILE A 73 -8.98 -4.20 -21.75
C ILE A 73 -9.58 -3.36 -20.61
N ARG A 74 -10.84 -3.62 -20.20
CA ARG A 74 -11.48 -2.88 -19.12
C ARG A 74 -10.83 -3.13 -17.76
N VAL A 75 -10.37 -4.35 -17.52
CA VAL A 75 -9.62 -4.69 -16.29
C VAL A 75 -8.21 -4.10 -16.36
N TYR A 76 -7.58 -4.16 -17.54
CA TYR A 76 -6.27 -3.57 -17.76
C TYR A 76 -6.26 -2.04 -17.57
N GLU A 77 -7.28 -1.33 -18.05
CA GLU A 77 -7.46 0.11 -17.80
C GLU A 77 -7.46 0.42 -16.31
N VAL A 78 -8.18 -0.36 -15.50
CA VAL A 78 -8.24 -0.16 -14.04
C VAL A 78 -6.91 -0.48 -13.39
N ALA A 79 -6.28 -1.61 -13.74
CA ALA A 79 -5.00 -2.04 -13.16
C ALA A 79 -3.86 -1.04 -13.44
N THR A 80 -3.88 -0.38 -14.61
CA THR A 80 -2.85 0.61 -14.98
C THR A 80 -3.16 2.03 -14.51
N PHE A 81 -4.42 2.34 -14.21
CA PHE A 81 -4.82 3.65 -13.73
C PHE A 81 -4.54 3.85 -12.24
N TYR A 82 -4.79 2.85 -11.41
CA TYR A 82 -4.66 2.98 -9.95
C TYR A 82 -3.27 2.56 -9.48
N PHE A 83 -2.54 3.47 -8.82
CA PHE A 83 -1.19 3.25 -8.30
C PHE A 83 -1.07 2.14 -7.25
N MET A 84 -2.18 1.74 -6.63
CA MET A 84 -2.20 0.62 -5.69
C MET A 84 -1.94 -0.74 -6.35
N PHE A 85 -2.07 -0.83 -7.68
CA PHE A 85 -1.80 -2.05 -8.42
C PHE A 85 -0.41 -2.01 -9.04
N ASN A 86 0.42 -2.98 -8.67
CA ASN A 86 1.71 -3.17 -9.29
C ASN A 86 1.53 -4.05 -10.52
N THR A 87 1.78 -3.54 -11.71
CA THR A 87 1.71 -4.30 -12.97
C THR A 87 3.02 -5.01 -13.32
N ARG A 88 3.99 -4.96 -12.41
CA ARG A 88 5.31 -5.60 -12.50
C ARG A 88 5.72 -6.11 -11.13
N PRO A 89 6.57 -7.14 -11.06
CA PRO A 89 7.11 -7.63 -9.81
C PRO A 89 7.80 -6.53 -9.00
N VAL A 90 7.48 -6.46 -7.73
CA VAL A 90 8.10 -5.56 -6.75
C VAL A 90 8.92 -6.37 -5.73
N GLY A 91 9.78 -5.71 -4.98
CA GLY A 91 10.48 -6.33 -3.86
C GLY A 91 9.53 -6.74 -2.73
N LYS A 92 10.04 -7.50 -1.78
CA LYS A 92 9.30 -7.90 -0.58
C LYS A 92 8.70 -6.68 0.16
N TYR A 93 9.42 -5.58 0.17
CA TYR A 93 9.00 -4.31 0.73
C TYR A 93 8.91 -3.25 -0.38
N HIS A 94 7.71 -2.83 -0.70
CA HIS A 94 7.46 -1.75 -1.63
C HIS A 94 7.44 -0.43 -0.86
N LEU A 95 8.48 0.37 -1.04
CA LEU A 95 8.64 1.69 -0.43
C LEU A 95 7.97 2.72 -1.33
N GLN A 96 6.88 3.30 -0.87
CA GLN A 96 6.12 4.32 -1.58
C GLN A 96 6.29 5.65 -0.85
N VAL A 97 7.12 6.53 -1.41
CA VAL A 97 7.47 7.82 -0.78
C VAL A 97 6.55 8.91 -1.31
N CYS A 98 5.80 9.55 -0.41
CA CYS A 98 5.01 10.71 -0.76
C CYS A 98 5.93 11.95 -0.91
N THR A 99 5.91 12.57 -2.09
CA THR A 99 6.72 13.77 -2.41
C THR A 99 5.87 15.01 -2.68
N THR A 100 4.52 14.92 -2.49
CA THR A 100 3.62 16.06 -2.68
C THR A 100 3.84 17.14 -1.64
N THR A 101 3.32 18.33 -1.90
CA THR A 101 3.67 19.59 -1.22
C THR A 101 3.82 19.51 0.31
N PRO A 102 2.87 18.96 1.12
CA PRO A 102 3.05 18.89 2.56
C PRO A 102 4.25 18.02 2.97
N CYS A 103 4.44 16.86 2.34
CA CYS A 103 5.56 15.97 2.62
C CYS A 103 6.88 16.61 2.19
N TRP A 104 6.89 17.27 1.04
CA TRP A 104 8.07 18.00 0.55
C TRP A 104 8.46 19.14 1.51
N LEU A 105 7.51 19.96 1.95
CA LEU A 105 7.76 21.04 2.91
C LEU A 105 8.28 20.52 4.26
N GLN A 106 7.93 19.29 4.64
CA GLN A 106 8.37 18.64 5.87
C GLN A 106 9.63 17.77 5.68
N GLY A 107 10.27 17.79 4.50
CA GLY A 107 11.55 17.14 4.28
C GLY A 107 11.48 15.74 3.66
N SER A 108 10.50 15.44 2.80
CA SER A 108 10.47 14.15 2.09
C SER A 108 11.70 13.89 1.23
N ASP A 109 12.44 14.93 0.81
CA ASP A 109 13.71 14.78 0.09
C ASP A 109 14.75 14.01 0.93
N ASP A 110 14.79 14.22 2.25
CA ASP A 110 15.66 13.49 3.17
C ASP A 110 15.23 12.02 3.29
N VAL A 111 13.92 11.77 3.26
CA VAL A 111 13.36 10.39 3.25
C VAL A 111 13.78 9.67 1.95
N VAL A 112 13.64 10.33 0.79
CA VAL A 112 14.09 9.80 -0.50
C VAL A 112 15.59 9.51 -0.49
N ALA A 113 16.40 10.45 0.03
CA ALA A 113 17.85 10.29 0.12
C ALA A 113 18.23 9.09 1.02
N ALA A 114 17.57 8.95 2.17
CA ALA A 114 17.75 7.81 3.08
C ALA A 114 17.37 6.48 2.43
N CYS A 115 16.24 6.43 1.70
CA CYS A 115 15.85 5.25 0.96
C CYS A 115 16.89 4.86 -0.09
N LYS A 116 17.34 5.81 -0.94
CA LYS A 116 18.37 5.58 -1.96
C LYS A 116 19.67 5.07 -1.35
N LYS A 117 20.14 5.73 -0.29
CA LYS A 117 21.39 5.36 0.41
C LYS A 117 21.34 3.95 0.97
N ASN A 118 20.24 3.57 1.61
CA ASN A 118 20.12 2.27 2.30
C ASN A 118 19.84 1.11 1.35
N THR A 119 19.12 1.34 0.26
CA THR A 119 18.70 0.28 -0.67
C THR A 119 19.64 0.13 -1.87
N GLY A 120 20.44 1.15 -2.17
CA GLY A 120 21.27 1.23 -3.38
C GLY A 120 20.45 1.54 -4.65
N ILE A 121 19.16 1.80 -4.53
CA ILE A 121 18.27 2.19 -5.62
C ILE A 121 18.61 3.63 -6.04
N LYS A 122 18.70 3.87 -7.34
CA LYS A 122 19.05 5.20 -7.88
C LYS A 122 17.83 5.98 -8.35
N HIS A 123 16.88 5.29 -8.95
CA HIS A 123 15.69 5.89 -9.55
C HIS A 123 14.41 5.24 -8.99
N PHE A 124 13.33 6.01 -8.97
CA PHE A 124 12.02 5.48 -8.67
C PHE A 124 11.61 4.40 -9.70
N GLY A 125 10.86 3.40 -9.26
CA GLY A 125 10.48 2.24 -10.06
C GLY A 125 11.52 1.12 -10.11
N GLU A 126 12.70 1.30 -9.48
CA GLU A 126 13.73 0.26 -9.41
C GLU A 126 13.57 -0.62 -8.17
N THR A 127 14.08 -1.83 -8.29
CA THR A 127 14.21 -2.80 -7.18
C THR A 127 15.67 -2.95 -6.80
N SER A 128 15.95 -3.03 -5.51
CA SER A 128 17.30 -3.24 -4.97
C SER A 128 17.92 -4.54 -5.49
N ALA A 129 19.24 -4.60 -5.55
CA ALA A 129 19.95 -5.74 -6.11
C ALA A 129 19.67 -7.07 -5.39
N ASP A 130 19.34 -7.02 -4.11
CA ASP A 130 18.94 -8.15 -3.28
C ASP A 130 17.45 -8.55 -3.45
N GLY A 131 16.69 -7.81 -4.26
CA GLY A 131 15.26 -8.03 -4.48
C GLY A 131 14.38 -7.68 -3.28
N LEU A 132 14.96 -7.11 -2.21
CA LEU A 132 14.23 -6.87 -0.97
C LEU A 132 13.33 -5.64 -1.03
N PHE A 133 13.80 -4.56 -1.64
CA PHE A 133 13.09 -3.28 -1.70
C PHE A 133 12.79 -2.87 -3.13
N THR A 134 11.59 -2.36 -3.37
CA THR A 134 11.28 -1.55 -4.56
C THR A 134 10.90 -0.16 -4.07
N MET A 135 11.37 0.89 -4.74
CA MET A 135 11.08 2.26 -4.35
C MET A 135 10.27 2.96 -5.44
N SER A 136 9.13 3.51 -5.07
CA SER A 136 8.26 4.30 -5.96
C SER A 136 7.98 5.67 -5.35
N GLU A 137 7.89 6.66 -6.22
CA GLU A 137 7.29 7.94 -5.89
C GLU A 137 5.77 7.80 -5.98
N VAL A 138 5.07 8.35 -5.03
CA VAL A 138 3.60 8.38 -5.02
C VAL A 138 3.09 9.78 -4.72
N GLU A 139 1.87 10.03 -5.18
CA GLU A 139 1.13 11.23 -4.84
C GLU A 139 0.62 11.18 -3.40
N CYS A 140 -0.14 12.20 -2.99
CA CYS A 140 -0.59 12.36 -1.62
C CYS A 140 -1.32 11.12 -1.07
N LEU A 141 -0.76 10.54 -0.01
CA LEU A 141 -1.33 9.38 0.69
C LEU A 141 -2.44 9.75 1.69
N GLY A 142 -2.81 11.03 1.79
CA GLY A 142 -3.93 11.51 2.61
C GLY A 142 -3.61 11.73 4.10
N ALA A 143 -2.37 11.48 4.55
CA ALA A 143 -1.96 11.64 5.96
C ALA A 143 -1.10 12.91 6.18
N CYS A 144 -1.39 13.99 5.45
CA CYS A 144 -0.57 15.22 5.41
C CYS A 144 -0.34 15.87 6.78
N VAL A 145 -1.23 15.67 7.75
CA VAL A 145 -1.08 16.17 9.13
C VAL A 145 0.18 15.61 9.80
N ASN A 146 0.57 14.38 9.43
CA ASN A 146 1.71 13.66 9.99
C ASN A 146 2.84 13.51 8.94
N ALA A 147 2.94 14.44 8.01
CA ALA A 147 4.00 14.47 6.99
C ALA A 147 5.40 14.61 7.63
N PRO A 148 6.46 14.01 7.02
CA PRO A 148 6.47 13.19 5.81
C PRO A 148 5.93 11.78 6.01
N ILE A 149 5.43 11.17 4.92
CA ILE A 149 4.85 9.83 4.93
C ILE A 149 5.66 8.89 4.02
N LEU A 150 6.01 7.74 4.58
CA LEU A 150 6.53 6.60 3.85
C LEU A 150 5.56 5.42 4.02
N GLN A 151 4.95 4.96 2.94
CA GLN A 151 4.21 3.71 2.97
C GLN A 151 5.12 2.54 2.61
N VAL A 152 5.06 1.48 3.40
CA VAL A 152 5.75 0.22 3.12
C VAL A 152 4.69 -0.87 2.99
N ASN A 153 4.48 -1.36 1.79
CA ASN A 153 3.36 -2.24 1.45
C ASN A 153 2.02 -1.60 1.84
N ASP A 154 1.31 -2.14 2.85
CA ASP A 154 0.03 -1.61 3.32
C ASP A 154 0.19 -0.66 4.53
N ASP A 155 1.38 -0.55 5.11
CA ASP A 155 1.61 0.14 6.39
C ASP A 155 2.13 1.56 6.17
N PHE A 156 1.52 2.55 6.83
CA PHE A 156 1.99 3.93 6.87
C PHE A 156 2.97 4.14 8.02
N TYR A 157 4.10 4.75 7.71
CA TYR A 157 5.05 5.31 8.66
C TYR A 157 5.01 6.82 8.51
N GLU A 158 4.64 7.49 9.57
CA GLU A 158 4.29 8.90 9.61
C GLU A 158 5.29 9.69 10.43
N ASP A 159 5.38 11.02 10.21
CA ASP A 159 6.36 11.90 10.86
C ASP A 159 7.81 11.42 10.64
N VAL A 160 8.09 10.76 9.51
CA VAL A 160 9.41 10.20 9.23
C VAL A 160 10.40 11.29 8.80
N ASP A 161 11.65 11.10 9.20
CA ASP A 161 12.80 11.85 8.71
C ASP A 161 13.86 10.90 8.13
N GLY A 162 14.98 11.42 7.66
CA GLY A 162 16.06 10.59 7.12
C GLY A 162 16.58 9.57 8.14
N ALA A 163 16.71 9.95 9.41
CA ALA A 163 17.27 9.07 10.45
C ALA A 163 16.30 7.96 10.85
N SER A 164 15.03 8.27 11.03
CA SER A 164 13.98 7.28 11.31
C SER A 164 13.75 6.34 10.12
N THR A 165 13.84 6.86 8.89
CA THR A 165 13.79 6.06 7.67
C THR A 165 14.95 5.05 7.62
N GLU A 166 16.20 5.47 7.91
CA GLU A 166 17.33 4.54 7.97
C GLU A 166 17.11 3.42 9.01
N LYS A 167 16.61 3.77 10.20
CA LYS A 167 16.29 2.79 11.25
C LYS A 167 15.22 1.81 10.79
N LEU A 168 14.15 2.31 10.16
CA LEU A 168 13.06 1.52 9.61
C LEU A 168 13.56 0.51 8.59
N LEU A 169 14.31 0.97 7.58
CA LEU A 169 14.83 0.10 6.51
C LEU A 169 15.78 -0.97 7.06
N ASN A 170 16.63 -0.63 8.03
CA ASN A 170 17.51 -1.58 8.69
C ASN A 170 16.73 -2.64 9.50
N ALA A 171 15.65 -2.26 10.17
CA ALA A 171 14.77 -3.18 10.89
C ALA A 171 14.07 -4.15 9.92
N LEU A 172 13.51 -3.63 8.82
CA LEU A 172 12.89 -4.44 7.76
C LEU A 172 13.89 -5.43 7.14
N ARG A 173 15.15 -5.00 6.93
CA ARG A 173 16.22 -5.85 6.40
C ARG A 173 16.54 -7.03 7.36
N ARG A 174 16.42 -6.82 8.66
CA ARG A 174 16.54 -7.90 9.67
C ARG A 174 15.27 -8.77 9.78
N GLY A 175 14.21 -8.44 9.04
CA GLY A 175 12.93 -9.15 9.11
C GLY A 175 12.07 -8.76 10.32
N GLU A 176 12.40 -7.67 10.99
CA GLU A 176 11.61 -7.12 12.08
C GLU A 176 10.32 -6.47 11.54
N LYS A 177 9.32 -6.31 12.41
CA LYS A 177 8.09 -5.56 12.11
C LYS A 177 8.06 -4.29 12.96
N PRO A 178 8.57 -3.15 12.43
CA PRO A 178 8.52 -1.88 13.14
C PRO A 178 7.08 -1.45 13.43
N LYS A 179 6.92 -0.67 14.51
CA LYS A 179 5.60 -0.14 14.85
C LYS A 179 5.10 0.79 13.74
N VAL A 180 3.90 0.53 13.27
CA VAL A 180 3.20 1.33 12.24
C VAL A 180 2.70 2.64 12.83
N GLY A 181 2.55 3.66 12.00
CA GLY A 181 2.06 4.99 12.35
C GLY A 181 3.18 5.98 12.66
N SER A 182 2.89 6.96 13.50
CA SER A 182 3.82 8.04 13.82
C SER A 182 5.08 7.55 14.54
N VAL A 183 6.25 7.86 13.97
CA VAL A 183 7.56 7.56 14.61
C VAL A 183 7.83 8.46 15.82
N THR A 184 7.11 9.57 15.97
CA THR A 184 7.17 10.46 17.12
C THR A 184 6.20 10.08 18.23
N GLY A 185 5.35 9.06 18.01
CA GLY A 185 4.42 8.54 19.00
C GLY A 185 3.11 9.30 19.11
N ARG A 186 2.77 10.15 18.12
CA ARG A 186 1.46 10.79 18.05
C ARG A 186 0.35 9.74 17.89
N GLN A 187 -0.80 10.01 18.49
CA GLN A 187 -1.99 9.21 18.29
C GLN A 187 -2.73 9.72 17.05
N THR A 188 -2.66 8.99 15.97
CA THR A 188 -3.29 9.36 14.69
C THR A 188 -2.93 10.80 14.28
N SER A 189 -3.89 11.64 13.91
CA SER A 189 -3.73 13.04 13.54
C SER A 189 -3.76 14.01 14.73
N ALA A 190 -3.56 13.54 15.97
CA ALA A 190 -3.52 14.41 17.15
C ALA A 190 -2.36 15.41 17.05
N PRO A 191 -2.54 16.64 17.60
CA PRO A 191 -1.46 17.63 17.64
C PRO A 191 -0.22 17.09 18.35
N ALA A 192 0.97 17.45 17.85
CA ALA A 192 2.24 17.02 18.46
C ALA A 192 2.37 17.43 19.95
N GLY A 193 1.78 18.55 20.33
CA GLY A 193 1.71 19.04 21.71
C GLY A 193 0.61 18.39 22.56
N GLY A 194 -0.08 17.38 22.03
CA GLY A 194 -1.24 16.76 22.69
C GLY A 194 -2.56 17.48 22.42
N PRO A 195 -3.68 16.92 22.88
CA PRO A 195 -5.00 17.49 22.67
C PRO A 195 -5.16 18.84 23.39
N THR A 196 -5.86 19.77 22.75
CA THR A 196 -6.15 21.11 23.32
C THR A 196 -7.64 21.29 23.60
N THR A 197 -8.48 20.33 23.24
CA THR A 197 -9.94 20.34 23.44
C THR A 197 -10.37 19.00 24.02
N LEU A 198 -11.52 18.97 24.66
CA LEU A 198 -12.09 17.77 25.28
C LEU A 198 -11.13 17.08 26.25
N LEU A 199 -10.41 17.86 27.04
CA LEU A 199 -9.40 17.38 28.00
C LEU A 199 -10.02 16.69 29.21
N GLU A 200 -11.27 16.94 29.50
CA GLU A 200 -12.04 16.27 30.55
C GLU A 200 -12.82 15.10 29.95
N ALA A 201 -12.84 13.97 30.64
CA ALA A 201 -13.70 12.88 30.25
C ALA A 201 -15.15 13.38 30.18
N PRO A 202 -15.92 13.07 29.11
CA PRO A 202 -17.32 13.44 29.07
C PRO A 202 -18.01 12.89 30.33
N THR A 203 -18.59 13.75 31.14
CA THR A 203 -19.49 13.30 32.19
C THR A 203 -20.54 12.44 31.53
N ALA A 204 -20.76 11.24 32.08
CA ALA A 204 -21.71 10.28 31.52
C ALA A 204 -22.99 11.02 31.09
N ALA A 205 -23.44 10.79 29.86
CA ALA A 205 -24.68 11.35 29.37
C ALA A 205 -25.80 11.01 30.39
N PRO A 206 -26.68 11.96 30.72
CA PRO A 206 -27.82 11.65 31.57
C PRO A 206 -28.57 10.47 30.95
N PRO A 207 -29.10 9.55 31.77
CA PRO A 207 -29.92 8.45 31.28
C PRO A 207 -31.04 9.02 30.41
N PRO A 208 -31.44 8.32 29.32
CA PRO A 208 -32.57 8.77 28.52
C PRO A 208 -33.76 8.92 29.44
N GLY A 209 -34.33 10.11 29.42
CA GLY A 209 -35.47 10.44 30.26
C GLY A 209 -36.62 9.47 30.11
N GLU A 210 -37.23 9.15 31.21
CA GLU A 210 -38.48 8.39 31.32
C GLU A 210 -39.61 9.04 30.51
#